data_a6d6d802457ea44acedb8f7393302190
#
_entry.id   a6d6d802457ea44acedb8f7393302190
#
_cell.length_a   1.000
_cell.length_b   1.000
_cell.length_c   1.000
_cell.angle_alpha   90.00
_cell.angle_beta   90.00
_cell.angle_gamma   90.00
#
_symmetry.space_group_name_H-M   'P 1'
#
loop_
_entity.id
_entity.type
_entity.pdbx_description
1 polymer ?
#
loop_
_entity_poly.entity_id
_entity_poly.type
_entity_poly.pdbx_seq_one_letter_code
_entity_poly.pdbx_strand_id
1 'polypeptide(L)'
;MRLRVATYNIHKCRGLDRRVRPQRIIEVLREINADIIALQEVLSIAGQSREKDQAQFIAEEIGMTHIVGGTRMLKGGVYGNVVLSRFPLLDTHNYDITVLGREQRGCLRADVEIAPDRALHIFNVHLGTAYLERRHQGRKLIDEAILSNRDLKGARIMLGDFNEWTRGLATRLLASHLVSADVRVHLPRAKTYPGVLPFLHLDHIYFEDSLDLEGMVLHRSRVALIASDHLPLVADFRVK
;
A
#
# COMPACT_ATOMS: atom_id res chain seq x y z
N MET A 1 15.81 -14.69 -6.08
CA MET A 1 14.43 -14.61 -6.59
C MET A 1 14.12 -13.15 -6.88
N ARG A 2 13.39 -12.87 -7.98
CA ARG A 2 12.87 -11.50 -8.25
C ARG A 2 11.44 -11.39 -7.74
N LEU A 3 11.09 -10.22 -7.22
CA LEU A 3 9.81 -9.91 -6.65
C LEU A 3 9.38 -8.50 -7.06
N ARG A 4 8.21 -8.37 -7.67
CA ARG A 4 7.60 -7.09 -7.99
C ARG A 4 6.51 -6.74 -7.00
N VAL A 5 6.64 -5.60 -6.32
CA VAL A 5 5.62 -5.09 -5.40
C VAL A 5 5.08 -3.75 -5.88
N ALA A 6 3.82 -3.47 -5.56
CA ALA A 6 3.19 -2.21 -5.90
C ALA A 6 2.38 -1.65 -4.74
N THR A 7 2.30 -0.32 -4.64
CA THR A 7 1.34 0.38 -3.78
C THR A 7 0.47 1.30 -4.62
N TYR A 8 -0.83 1.34 -4.30
CA TYR A 8 -1.79 2.15 -5.04
C TYR A 8 -2.99 2.55 -4.17
N ASN A 9 -3.14 3.84 -3.90
CA ASN A 9 -4.38 4.38 -3.34
C ASN A 9 -5.42 4.43 -4.46
N ILE A 10 -6.49 3.61 -4.36
CA ILE A 10 -7.50 3.44 -5.43
C ILE A 10 -8.73 4.35 -5.25
N HIS A 11 -8.74 5.20 -4.21
CA HIS A 11 -9.81 6.16 -3.96
C HIS A 11 -11.23 5.57 -4.11
N LYS A 12 -11.47 4.38 -3.54
CA LYS A 12 -12.77 3.67 -3.65
C LYS A 12 -13.16 3.35 -5.09
N CYS A 13 -12.17 3.10 -5.96
CA CYS A 13 -12.32 2.94 -7.42
C CYS A 13 -12.99 4.15 -8.10
N ARG A 14 -12.91 5.33 -7.47
CA ARG A 14 -13.49 6.57 -7.99
C ARG A 14 -12.45 7.33 -8.80
N GLY A 15 -12.66 7.36 -10.09
CA GLY A 15 -11.80 8.08 -11.01
C GLY A 15 -11.95 9.60 -10.95
N LEU A 16 -11.10 10.31 -11.69
CA LEU A 16 -11.12 11.78 -11.79
C LEU A 16 -12.42 12.33 -12.43
N ASP A 17 -13.11 11.50 -13.23
CA ASP A 17 -14.47 11.77 -13.75
C ASP A 17 -15.57 11.57 -12.69
N ARG A 18 -15.20 11.32 -11.43
CA ARG A 18 -16.07 11.05 -10.28
C ARG A 18 -16.91 9.77 -10.39
N ARG A 19 -16.69 8.93 -11.39
CA ARG A 19 -17.37 7.64 -11.56
C ARG A 19 -16.62 6.54 -10.82
N VAL A 20 -17.37 5.69 -10.11
CA VAL A 20 -16.82 4.48 -9.48
C VAL A 20 -16.78 3.37 -10.53
N ARG A 21 -15.56 2.93 -10.90
CA ARG A 21 -15.33 1.90 -11.93
C ARG A 21 -14.17 0.99 -11.54
N PRO A 22 -14.42 -0.09 -10.80
CA PRO A 22 -13.38 -1.05 -10.39
C PRO A 22 -12.60 -1.64 -11.56
N GLN A 23 -13.24 -1.79 -12.74
CA GLN A 23 -12.61 -2.31 -13.95
C GLN A 23 -11.37 -1.51 -14.39
N ARG A 24 -11.37 -0.18 -14.17
CA ARG A 24 -10.20 0.65 -14.47
C ARG A 24 -9.02 0.32 -13.55
N ILE A 25 -9.30 0.07 -12.27
CA ILE A 25 -8.27 -0.36 -11.32
C ILE A 25 -7.73 -1.73 -11.74
N ILE A 26 -8.60 -2.68 -12.08
CA ILE A 26 -8.21 -4.02 -12.56
C ILE A 26 -7.31 -3.92 -13.79
N GLU A 27 -7.65 -3.08 -14.77
CA GLU A 27 -6.83 -2.84 -15.96
C GLU A 27 -5.43 -2.33 -15.59
N VAL A 28 -5.35 -1.31 -14.71
CA VAL A 28 -4.09 -0.78 -14.21
C VAL A 28 -3.26 -1.87 -13.50
N LEU A 29 -3.88 -2.68 -12.65
CA LEU A 29 -3.19 -3.74 -11.92
C LEU A 29 -2.69 -4.86 -12.84
N ARG A 30 -3.43 -5.19 -13.91
CA ARG A 30 -2.99 -6.11 -14.97
C ARG A 30 -1.79 -5.57 -15.74
N GLU A 31 -1.76 -4.27 -16.06
CA GLU A 31 -0.61 -3.62 -16.70
C GLU A 31 0.64 -3.65 -15.81
N ILE A 32 0.49 -3.40 -14.51
CA ILE A 32 1.58 -3.44 -13.52
C ILE A 32 2.15 -4.85 -13.38
N ASN A 33 1.28 -5.85 -13.36
CA ASN A 33 1.62 -7.27 -13.23
C ASN A 33 2.54 -7.55 -12.03
N ALA A 34 2.21 -6.99 -10.85
CA ALA A 34 2.98 -7.19 -9.63
C ALA A 34 2.64 -8.53 -8.95
N ASP A 35 3.57 -9.03 -8.14
CA ASP A 35 3.41 -10.27 -7.36
C ASP A 35 2.66 -10.01 -6.06
N ILE A 36 2.87 -8.82 -5.46
CA ILE A 36 2.20 -8.36 -4.24
C ILE A 36 1.77 -6.91 -4.44
N ILE A 37 0.53 -6.59 -4.05
CA ILE A 37 -0.04 -5.26 -4.24
C ILE A 37 -0.68 -4.78 -2.94
N ALA A 38 -0.27 -3.61 -2.47
CA ALA A 38 -0.88 -2.91 -1.34
C ALA A 38 -1.83 -1.83 -1.84
N LEU A 39 -3.12 -2.00 -1.58
CA LEU A 39 -4.15 -1.02 -1.95
C LEU A 39 -4.60 -0.23 -0.73
N GLN A 40 -4.85 1.06 -0.90
CA GLN A 40 -5.44 1.92 0.12
C GLN A 40 -6.79 2.46 -0.38
N GLU A 41 -7.61 2.90 0.55
CA GLU A 41 -8.97 3.40 0.31
C GLU A 41 -9.90 2.40 -0.42
N VAL A 42 -9.80 1.13 -0.08
CA VAL A 42 -10.69 0.10 -0.62
C VAL A 42 -12.01 0.10 0.16
N LEU A 43 -13.15 0.06 -0.55
CA LEU A 43 -14.48 -0.06 0.04
C LEU A 43 -15.11 -1.38 -0.37
N SER A 44 -15.33 -2.28 0.57
CA SER A 44 -15.93 -3.59 0.35
C SER A 44 -17.29 -3.68 1.02
N ILE A 45 -18.34 -3.79 0.21
CA ILE A 45 -19.74 -3.92 0.66
C ILE A 45 -20.21 -5.33 0.29
N ALA A 46 -20.03 -6.26 1.22
CA ALA A 46 -20.46 -7.63 1.04
C ALA A 46 -21.99 -7.78 0.91
N GLY A 47 -22.42 -8.78 0.18
CA GLY A 47 -23.86 -9.14 0.05
C GLY A 47 -24.69 -8.22 -0.85
N GLN A 48 -24.06 -7.27 -1.56
CA GLN A 48 -24.71 -6.46 -2.59
C GLN A 48 -24.33 -6.95 -4.01
N SER A 49 -23.85 -6.08 -4.89
CA SER A 49 -23.32 -6.52 -6.18
C SER A 49 -21.83 -6.90 -6.06
N ARG A 50 -21.35 -7.82 -6.93
CA ARG A 50 -19.95 -8.25 -6.99
C ARG A 50 -18.97 -7.06 -7.02
N GLU A 51 -19.27 -6.03 -7.81
CA GLU A 51 -18.41 -4.85 -7.94
C GLU A 51 -18.37 -3.94 -6.71
N LYS A 52 -19.33 -4.07 -5.79
CA LYS A 52 -19.37 -3.30 -4.54
C LYS A 52 -18.49 -3.90 -3.45
N ASP A 53 -18.18 -5.18 -3.52
CA ASP A 53 -17.10 -5.77 -2.75
C ASP A 53 -15.79 -5.59 -3.53
N GLN A 54 -15.21 -4.38 -3.45
CA GLN A 54 -14.07 -4.02 -4.29
C GLN A 54 -12.86 -4.92 -4.03
N ALA A 55 -12.60 -5.33 -2.79
CA ALA A 55 -11.45 -6.17 -2.46
C ALA A 55 -11.58 -7.54 -3.11
N GLN A 56 -12.70 -8.23 -2.91
CA GLN A 56 -12.95 -9.54 -3.49
C GLN A 56 -13.01 -9.46 -5.02
N PHE A 57 -13.74 -8.49 -5.57
CA PHE A 57 -13.90 -8.35 -7.00
C PHE A 57 -12.57 -8.14 -7.73
N ILE A 58 -11.73 -7.21 -7.22
CA ILE A 58 -10.41 -6.95 -7.80
C ILE A 58 -9.54 -8.22 -7.70
N ALA A 59 -9.49 -8.87 -6.53
CA ALA A 59 -8.70 -10.07 -6.31
C ALA A 59 -9.05 -11.20 -7.29
N GLU A 60 -10.35 -11.50 -7.45
CA GLU A 60 -10.85 -12.51 -8.39
C GLU A 60 -10.48 -12.20 -9.84
N GLU A 61 -10.65 -10.94 -10.27
CA GLU A 61 -10.39 -10.52 -11.65
C GLU A 61 -8.90 -10.56 -12.05
N ILE A 62 -7.99 -10.42 -11.07
CA ILE A 62 -6.54 -10.50 -11.35
C ILE A 62 -5.93 -11.84 -10.90
N GLY A 63 -6.74 -12.76 -10.36
CA GLY A 63 -6.31 -14.09 -9.94
C GLY A 63 -5.36 -14.09 -8.75
N MET A 64 -5.59 -13.24 -7.73
CA MET A 64 -4.78 -13.13 -6.53
C MET A 64 -5.61 -13.43 -5.28
N THR A 65 -4.96 -13.90 -4.22
CA THR A 65 -5.55 -13.94 -2.88
C THR A 65 -5.54 -12.54 -2.27
N HIS A 66 -6.42 -12.28 -1.29
CA HIS A 66 -6.46 -10.97 -0.64
C HIS A 66 -6.73 -11.05 0.86
N ILE A 67 -6.28 -10.01 1.57
CA ILE A 67 -6.59 -9.75 2.97
C ILE A 67 -7.06 -8.30 3.11
N VAL A 68 -8.10 -8.09 3.92
CA VAL A 68 -8.68 -6.77 4.19
C VAL A 68 -8.34 -6.34 5.62
N GLY A 69 -7.67 -5.22 5.77
CA GLY A 69 -7.45 -4.48 7.01
C GLY A 69 -8.45 -3.34 7.13
N GLY A 70 -9.64 -3.65 7.67
CA GLY A 70 -10.68 -2.65 7.88
C GLY A 70 -10.27 -1.61 8.92
N THR A 71 -10.49 -0.33 8.62
CA THR A 71 -10.27 0.77 9.56
C THR A 71 -11.59 1.32 10.09
N ARG A 72 -12.63 1.36 9.27
CA ARG A 72 -13.96 1.85 9.66
C ARG A 72 -15.07 1.28 8.78
N MET A 73 -16.29 1.43 9.25
CA MET A 73 -17.47 1.21 8.41
C MET A 73 -17.81 2.47 7.61
N LEU A 74 -18.04 2.31 6.31
CA LEU A 74 -18.40 3.37 5.40
C LEU A 74 -19.50 2.89 4.44
N LYS A 75 -20.63 3.61 4.37
CA LYS A 75 -21.78 3.28 3.48
C LYS A 75 -22.24 1.82 3.59
N GLY A 76 -22.18 1.24 4.78
CA GLY A 76 -22.58 -0.15 5.02
C GLY A 76 -21.54 -1.21 4.65
N GLY A 77 -20.33 -0.82 4.29
CA GLY A 77 -19.22 -1.72 3.99
C GLY A 77 -17.97 -1.44 4.82
N VAL A 78 -17.01 -2.33 4.73
CA VAL A 78 -15.68 -2.19 5.34
C VAL A 78 -14.81 -1.30 4.45
N TYR A 79 -14.23 -0.26 5.04
CA TYR A 79 -13.27 0.61 4.37
C TYR A 79 -11.90 0.47 5.01
N GLY A 80 -10.84 0.35 4.20
CA GLY A 80 -9.49 0.23 4.73
C GLY A 80 -8.43 -0.12 3.69
N ASN A 81 -7.40 -0.79 4.17
CA ASN A 81 -6.27 -1.26 3.38
C ASN A 81 -6.49 -2.71 2.93
N VAL A 82 -5.93 -3.06 1.77
CA VAL A 82 -5.99 -4.43 1.24
C VAL A 82 -4.60 -4.84 0.77
N VAL A 83 -4.18 -6.07 1.04
CA VAL A 83 -3.02 -6.70 0.42
C VAL A 83 -3.50 -7.80 -0.51
N LEU A 84 -3.05 -7.75 -1.76
CA LEU A 84 -3.25 -8.79 -2.76
C LEU A 84 -1.93 -9.52 -2.97
N SER A 85 -1.96 -10.85 -3.10
CA SER A 85 -0.75 -11.68 -3.27
C SER A 85 -0.99 -12.83 -4.23
N ARG A 86 0.01 -13.12 -5.08
CA ARG A 86 0.09 -14.37 -5.86
C ARG A 86 0.63 -15.53 -5.04
N PHE A 87 1.29 -15.20 -3.94
CA PHE A 87 1.85 -16.17 -3.02
C PHE A 87 0.88 -16.49 -1.88
N PRO A 88 1.03 -17.63 -1.19
CA PRO A 88 0.24 -17.95 -0.01
C PRO A 88 0.37 -16.88 1.06
N LEU A 89 -0.74 -16.57 1.73
CA LEU A 89 -0.80 -15.70 2.88
C LEU A 89 -0.79 -16.56 4.14
N LEU A 90 0.20 -16.36 5.02
CA LEU A 90 0.43 -17.20 6.22
C LEU A 90 -0.33 -16.65 7.42
N ASP A 91 -0.15 -15.36 7.70
CA ASP A 91 -0.74 -14.67 8.86
C ASP A 91 -1.05 -13.21 8.52
N THR A 92 -1.87 -12.59 9.35
CA THR A 92 -2.26 -11.19 9.17
C THR A 92 -2.50 -10.50 10.50
N HIS A 93 -2.17 -9.23 10.56
CA HIS A 93 -2.51 -8.38 11.69
C HIS A 93 -2.85 -6.95 11.22
N ASN A 94 -3.96 -6.42 11.72
CA ASN A 94 -4.36 -5.05 11.41
C ASN A 94 -4.16 -4.15 12.65
N TYR A 95 -3.08 -3.39 12.68
CA TYR A 95 -2.74 -2.49 13.78
C TYR A 95 -3.53 -1.19 13.69
N ASP A 96 -4.19 -0.82 14.78
CA ASP A 96 -4.82 0.50 14.89
C ASP A 96 -3.76 1.57 15.17
N ILE A 97 -3.55 2.47 14.21
CA ILE A 97 -2.66 3.62 14.33
C ILE A 97 -3.43 4.95 14.44
N THR A 98 -4.71 4.88 14.76
CA THR A 98 -5.60 6.04 14.91
C THR A 98 -5.07 7.00 15.98
N VAL A 99 -5.17 8.29 15.71
CA VAL A 99 -4.95 9.36 16.69
C VAL A 99 -6.31 9.85 17.18
N LEU A 100 -6.47 10.00 18.49
CA LEU A 100 -7.75 10.42 19.08
C LEU A 100 -8.27 11.71 18.43
N GLY A 101 -9.55 11.71 18.06
CA GLY A 101 -10.22 12.83 17.40
C GLY A 101 -9.88 13.00 15.91
N ARG A 102 -9.19 12.02 15.32
CA ARG A 102 -8.87 11.96 13.87
C ARG A 102 -9.58 10.82 13.17
N GLU A 103 -9.44 10.79 11.85
CA GLU A 103 -9.95 9.69 11.03
C GLU A 103 -9.24 8.38 11.40
N GLN A 104 -10.01 7.29 11.45
CA GLN A 104 -9.46 5.96 11.75
C GLN A 104 -8.45 5.53 10.69
N ARG A 105 -7.27 5.11 11.12
CA ARG A 105 -6.14 4.68 10.30
C ARG A 105 -5.58 3.35 10.79
N GLY A 106 -5.10 2.54 9.86
CA GLY A 106 -4.54 1.22 10.16
C GLY A 106 -3.23 0.96 9.43
N CYS A 107 -2.45 0.05 9.99
CA CYS A 107 -1.34 -0.61 9.35
C CYS A 107 -1.68 -2.10 9.21
N LEU A 108 -1.95 -2.56 8.00
CA LEU A 108 -2.21 -3.96 7.71
C LEU A 108 -0.91 -4.69 7.45
N ARG A 109 -0.54 -5.63 8.34
CA ARG A 109 0.52 -6.61 8.08
C ARG A 109 -0.06 -7.83 7.40
N ALA A 110 0.56 -8.28 6.33
CA ALA A 110 0.31 -9.56 5.69
C ALA A 110 1.64 -10.32 5.57
N ASP A 111 1.69 -11.52 6.11
CA ASP A 111 2.85 -12.39 6.03
C ASP A 111 2.69 -13.30 4.82
N VAL A 112 3.61 -13.22 3.89
CA VAL A 112 3.54 -13.85 2.57
C VAL A 112 4.65 -14.89 2.45
N GLU A 113 4.32 -16.13 2.08
CA GLU A 113 5.29 -17.19 1.81
C GLU A 113 5.84 -17.05 0.38
N ILE A 114 6.97 -16.37 0.22
CA ILE A 114 7.57 -16.14 -1.10
C ILE A 114 8.39 -17.34 -1.61
N ALA A 115 8.80 -18.27 -0.72
CA ALA A 115 9.41 -19.54 -1.00
C ALA A 115 9.21 -20.46 0.23
N PRO A 116 9.43 -21.79 0.14
CA PRO A 116 9.36 -22.68 1.29
C PRO A 116 10.18 -22.16 2.46
N ASP A 117 9.56 -22.06 3.63
CA ASP A 117 10.14 -21.53 4.89
C ASP A 117 10.69 -20.09 4.80
N ARG A 118 10.24 -19.32 3.80
CA ARG A 118 10.70 -17.95 3.58
C ARG A 118 9.55 -16.97 3.56
N ALA A 119 9.33 -16.29 4.67
CA ALA A 119 8.31 -15.28 4.83
C ALA A 119 8.81 -13.87 4.41
N LEU A 120 7.91 -13.10 3.84
CA LEU A 120 8.03 -11.66 3.60
C LEU A 120 6.88 -10.96 4.30
N HIS A 121 7.19 -10.00 5.16
CA HIS A 121 6.19 -9.22 5.90
C HIS A 121 5.88 -7.93 5.16
N ILE A 122 4.66 -7.82 4.67
CA ILE A 122 4.14 -6.64 3.96
C ILE A 122 3.34 -5.80 4.94
N PHE A 123 3.76 -4.54 5.15
CA PHE A 123 3.04 -3.56 5.96
C PHE A 123 2.41 -2.51 5.04
N ASN A 124 1.10 -2.58 4.86
CA ASN A 124 0.33 -1.64 4.06
C ASN A 124 -0.24 -0.54 4.97
N VAL A 125 0.16 0.71 4.72
CA VAL A 125 -0.24 1.85 5.55
C VAL A 125 -0.99 2.91 4.75
N HIS A 126 -1.92 3.61 5.42
CA HIS A 126 -2.48 4.87 4.96
C HIS A 126 -2.48 5.84 6.14
N LEU A 127 -1.55 6.80 6.13
CA LEU A 127 -1.37 7.76 7.23
C LEU A 127 -2.37 8.92 7.13
N GLY A 128 -2.50 9.66 8.21
CA GLY A 128 -3.34 10.84 8.28
C GLY A 128 -2.76 12.04 7.52
N THR A 129 -3.61 13.01 7.18
CA THR A 129 -3.22 14.18 6.40
C THR A 129 -2.56 15.29 7.23
N ALA A 130 -2.76 15.31 8.57
CA ALA A 130 -2.19 16.33 9.43
C ALA A 130 -0.76 15.99 9.89
N TYR A 131 0.13 16.99 9.95
CA TYR A 131 1.54 16.80 10.33
C TYR A 131 1.72 16.14 11.70
N LEU A 132 1.02 16.61 12.73
CA LEU A 132 1.12 16.07 14.09
C LEU A 132 0.57 14.65 14.18
N GLU A 133 -0.48 14.34 13.42
CA GLU A 133 -1.05 13.02 13.30
C GLU A 133 -0.01 12.03 12.73
N ARG A 134 0.60 12.33 11.58
CA ARG A 134 1.65 11.50 10.98
C ARG A 134 2.86 11.32 11.89
N ARG A 135 3.22 12.35 12.63
CA ARG A 135 4.31 12.27 13.62
C ARG A 135 4.02 11.24 14.72
N HIS A 136 2.78 11.19 15.20
CA HIS A 136 2.34 10.20 16.18
C HIS A 136 2.26 8.80 15.59
N GLN A 137 1.67 8.69 14.41
CA GLN A 137 1.56 7.43 13.67
C GLN A 137 2.94 6.85 13.32
N GLY A 138 3.89 7.68 12.89
CA GLY A 138 5.26 7.26 12.63
C GLY A 138 5.95 6.65 13.86
N ARG A 139 5.70 7.18 15.06
CA ARG A 139 6.21 6.55 16.30
C ARG A 139 5.56 5.20 16.58
N LYS A 140 4.24 5.09 16.41
CA LYS A 140 3.55 3.79 16.54
C LYS A 140 4.09 2.75 15.56
N LEU A 141 4.40 3.13 14.32
CA LEU A 141 4.88 2.20 13.30
C LEU A 141 6.25 1.58 13.64
N ILE A 142 7.13 2.31 14.33
CA ILE A 142 8.45 1.79 14.74
C ILE A 142 8.41 1.02 16.07
N ASP A 143 7.27 0.96 16.73
CA ASP A 143 7.07 0.24 18.00
C ASP A 143 7.42 -1.26 17.87
N GLU A 144 7.79 -1.88 19.01
CA GLU A 144 8.09 -3.31 19.09
C GLU A 144 6.93 -4.21 18.68
N ALA A 145 5.70 -3.73 18.77
CA ALA A 145 4.53 -4.47 18.32
C ALA A 145 4.41 -4.50 16.78
N ILE A 146 5.01 -3.58 16.04
CA ILE A 146 4.88 -3.47 14.59
C ILE A 146 6.22 -3.75 13.90
N LEU A 147 6.99 -2.71 13.55
CA LEU A 147 8.22 -2.89 12.78
C LEU A 147 9.39 -3.46 13.58
N SER A 148 9.50 -3.11 14.86
CA SER A 148 10.57 -3.59 15.72
C SER A 148 10.28 -4.96 16.35
N ASN A 149 9.23 -5.64 15.89
CA ASN A 149 8.86 -6.97 16.39
C ASN A 149 9.95 -7.99 16.04
N ARG A 150 10.65 -8.50 17.08
CA ARG A 150 11.76 -9.44 16.95
C ARG A 150 11.33 -10.88 16.66
N ASP A 151 10.06 -11.20 16.87
CA ASP A 151 9.50 -12.54 16.60
C ASP A 151 9.24 -12.75 15.10
N LEU A 152 9.09 -11.66 14.34
CA LEU A 152 8.93 -11.74 12.89
C LEU A 152 10.26 -12.09 12.22
N LYS A 153 10.36 -13.33 11.74
CA LYS A 153 11.50 -13.83 10.98
C LYS A 153 11.27 -13.65 9.50
N GLY A 154 12.13 -12.92 8.79
CA GLY A 154 12.01 -12.65 7.36
C GLY A 154 12.16 -11.18 7.03
N ALA A 155 12.18 -10.89 5.74
CA ALA A 155 12.32 -9.53 5.24
C ALA A 155 11.02 -8.72 5.46
N ARG A 156 11.17 -7.40 5.59
CA ARG A 156 10.03 -6.47 5.74
C ARG A 156 9.99 -5.46 4.61
N ILE A 157 8.79 -5.22 4.09
CA ILE A 157 8.50 -4.10 3.21
C ILE A 157 7.32 -3.33 3.79
N MET A 158 7.49 -2.03 4.04
CA MET A 158 6.41 -1.12 4.39
C MET A 158 6.14 -0.18 3.23
N LEU A 159 4.90 -0.14 2.76
CA LEU A 159 4.51 0.66 1.61
C LEU A 159 3.08 1.20 1.80
N GLY A 160 2.73 2.23 1.04
CA GLY A 160 1.40 2.83 1.12
C GLY A 160 1.38 4.31 0.86
N ASP A 161 0.23 4.92 1.19
CA ASP A 161 0.02 6.35 1.17
C ASP A 161 0.39 6.95 2.55
N PHE A 162 1.54 7.62 2.59
CA PHE A 162 2.05 8.25 3.81
C PHE A 162 1.52 9.67 4.00
N ASN A 163 0.80 10.23 3.03
CA ASN A 163 0.35 11.62 3.06
C ASN A 163 1.48 12.62 3.41
N GLU A 164 2.75 12.23 3.18
CA GLU A 164 3.92 13.00 3.58
C GLU A 164 4.72 13.50 2.37
N TRP A 165 4.46 14.74 1.97
CA TRP A 165 5.11 15.38 0.81
C TRP A 165 6.46 16.04 1.13
N THR A 166 6.80 16.19 2.41
CA THR A 166 8.10 16.66 2.88
C THR A 166 8.73 15.59 3.75
N ARG A 167 10.06 15.60 3.90
CA ARG A 167 10.74 14.69 4.84
C ARG A 167 10.38 15.04 6.28
N GLY A 168 9.25 14.56 6.73
CA GLY A 168 8.75 14.71 8.09
C GLY A 168 9.38 13.74 9.08
N LEU A 169 8.78 13.65 10.27
CA LEU A 169 9.27 12.75 11.30
C LEU A 169 9.00 11.28 10.93
N ALA A 170 7.85 10.96 10.32
CA ALA A 170 7.53 9.59 9.93
C ALA A 170 8.58 9.05 8.95
N THR A 171 8.89 9.79 7.87
CA THR A 171 9.97 9.45 6.93
C THR A 171 11.31 9.24 7.63
N ARG A 172 11.69 10.13 8.56
CA ARG A 172 12.98 10.03 9.27
C ARG A 172 13.05 8.82 10.21
N LEU A 173 11.98 8.55 10.93
CA LEU A 173 11.90 7.40 11.83
C LEU A 173 11.95 6.09 11.06
N LEU A 174 11.21 5.97 9.97
CA LEU A 174 11.23 4.76 9.14
C LEU A 174 12.59 4.56 8.48
N ALA A 175 13.21 5.62 7.96
CA ALA A 175 14.55 5.56 7.36
C ALA A 175 15.68 5.23 8.36
N SER A 176 15.44 5.31 9.68
CA SER A 176 16.39 4.83 10.69
C SER A 176 16.24 3.32 10.99
N HIS A 177 15.18 2.68 10.51
CA HIS A 177 14.90 1.24 10.72
C HIS A 177 14.93 0.45 9.40
N LEU A 178 14.56 1.09 8.32
CA LEU A 178 14.45 0.49 6.98
C LEU A 178 15.19 1.33 5.95
N VAL A 179 15.68 0.68 4.91
CA VAL A 179 16.15 1.37 3.71
C VAL A 179 14.95 1.99 3.00
N SER A 180 15.06 3.25 2.65
CA SER A 180 14.03 3.93 1.87
C SER A 180 14.29 3.71 0.38
N ALA A 181 13.35 3.12 -0.34
CA ALA A 181 13.24 3.32 -1.76
C ALA A 181 12.75 4.77 -1.97
N ASP A 182 13.65 5.74 -1.74
CA ASP A 182 13.29 7.16 -1.88
C ASP A 182 12.95 7.44 -3.34
N VAL A 183 11.66 7.58 -3.58
CA VAL A 183 11.10 7.95 -4.89
C VAL A 183 11.83 9.14 -5.49
N ARG A 184 12.32 10.07 -4.66
CA ARG A 184 13.05 11.27 -5.10
C ARG A 184 14.45 10.98 -5.63
N VAL A 185 15.09 9.92 -5.14
CA VAL A 185 16.42 9.50 -5.60
C VAL A 185 16.29 8.70 -6.90
N HIS A 186 15.36 7.75 -6.92
CA HIS A 186 15.16 6.85 -8.07
C HIS A 186 14.31 7.48 -9.19
N LEU A 187 13.35 8.35 -8.80
CA LEU A 187 12.41 8.99 -9.70
C LEU A 187 12.24 10.49 -9.35
N PRO A 188 13.25 11.34 -9.53
CA PRO A 188 13.26 12.73 -9.03
C PRO A 188 12.11 13.59 -9.58
N ARG A 189 11.47 13.19 -10.67
CA ARG A 189 10.31 13.87 -11.27
C ARG A 189 9.00 13.11 -11.07
N ALA A 190 9.03 11.94 -10.45
CA ALA A 190 7.85 11.12 -10.26
C ALA A 190 7.08 11.57 -9.03
N LYS A 191 5.95 12.16 -9.24
CA LYS A 191 5.01 12.58 -8.21
C LYS A 191 3.75 11.74 -8.36
N THR A 192 3.21 11.22 -7.25
CA THR A 192 2.13 10.25 -7.26
C THR A 192 0.74 10.90 -7.23
N TYR A 193 0.64 12.15 -6.75
CA TYR A 193 -0.63 12.85 -6.53
C TYR A 193 -0.59 14.31 -6.99
N PRO A 194 -1.68 14.87 -7.53
CA PRO A 194 -2.80 14.16 -8.14
C PRO A 194 -2.43 13.54 -9.50
N GLY A 195 -3.08 12.43 -9.86
CA GLY A 195 -2.68 11.57 -10.97
C GLY A 195 -2.47 12.25 -12.32
N VAL A 196 -3.34 13.21 -12.72
CA VAL A 196 -3.23 13.92 -14.02
C VAL A 196 -2.09 14.91 -14.06
N LEU A 197 -1.90 15.70 -13.01
CA LEU A 197 -0.84 16.70 -12.90
C LEU A 197 -0.14 16.54 -11.56
N PRO A 198 0.63 15.47 -11.36
CA PRO A 198 1.18 15.14 -10.05
C PRO A 198 2.26 16.15 -9.63
N PHE A 199 2.13 16.69 -8.42
CA PHE A 199 3.09 17.60 -7.80
C PHE A 199 3.51 17.21 -6.38
N LEU A 200 2.89 16.17 -5.79
CA LEU A 200 3.21 15.65 -4.46
C LEU A 200 3.68 14.19 -4.52
N HIS A 201 4.60 13.82 -3.64
CA HIS A 201 5.04 12.45 -3.40
C HIS A 201 4.39 11.99 -2.10
N LEU A 202 3.26 11.29 -2.17
CA LEU A 202 2.52 10.82 -1.01
C LEU A 202 2.75 9.33 -0.73
N ASP A 203 3.02 8.56 -1.79
CA ASP A 203 3.21 7.13 -1.74
C ASP A 203 4.71 6.80 -1.62
N HIS A 204 5.04 5.90 -0.69
CA HIS A 204 6.42 5.52 -0.39
C HIS A 204 6.55 4.01 -0.22
N ILE A 205 7.79 3.51 -0.40
CA ILE A 205 8.18 2.12 -0.16
C ILE A 205 9.45 2.12 0.68
N TYR A 206 9.43 1.41 1.80
CA TYR A 206 10.56 1.17 2.71
C TYR A 206 10.78 -0.34 2.81
N PHE A 207 12.03 -0.79 2.87
CA PHE A 207 12.39 -2.21 2.86
C PHE A 207 13.64 -2.48 3.70
N GLU A 208 13.87 -3.74 4.10
CA GLU A 208 15.06 -4.17 4.81
C GLU A 208 16.23 -4.46 3.88
N ASP A 209 17.46 -4.37 4.41
CA ASP A 209 18.73 -4.61 3.69
C ASP A 209 18.88 -6.02 3.11
N SER A 210 18.04 -6.97 3.56
CA SER A 210 17.96 -8.32 2.98
C SER A 210 17.37 -8.35 1.58
N LEU A 211 16.84 -7.22 1.12
CA LEU A 211 16.29 -7.01 -0.22
C LEU A 211 17.15 -6.02 -0.99
N ASP A 212 17.47 -6.34 -2.25
CA ASP A 212 18.13 -5.40 -3.17
C ASP A 212 17.09 -4.78 -4.11
N LEU A 213 16.96 -3.45 -4.10
CA LEU A 213 16.12 -2.74 -5.05
C LEU A 213 16.77 -2.74 -6.44
N GLU A 214 16.17 -3.42 -7.42
CA GLU A 214 16.65 -3.48 -8.81
C GLU A 214 16.06 -2.36 -9.67
N GLY A 215 14.85 -1.90 -9.35
CA GLY A 215 14.19 -0.84 -10.10
C GLY A 215 12.96 -0.28 -9.41
N MET A 216 12.58 0.93 -9.82
CA MET A 216 11.35 1.57 -9.36
C MET A 216 10.69 2.31 -10.53
N VAL A 217 9.38 2.21 -10.64
CA VAL A 217 8.60 2.83 -11.71
C VAL A 217 7.34 3.46 -11.13
N LEU A 218 7.04 4.68 -11.57
CA LEU A 218 5.71 5.27 -11.44
C LEU A 218 4.90 4.87 -12.67
N HIS A 219 3.86 4.06 -12.48
CA HIS A 219 3.03 3.57 -13.57
C HIS A 219 2.09 4.67 -14.08
N ARG A 220 2.19 5.02 -15.36
CA ARG A 220 1.48 6.13 -16.01
C ARG A 220 0.87 5.71 -17.34
N SER A 221 -0.04 4.77 -17.32
CA SER A 221 -0.84 4.47 -18.51
C SER A 221 -2.00 5.48 -18.67
N ARG A 222 -2.63 5.47 -19.84
CA ARG A 222 -3.82 6.31 -20.09
C ARG A 222 -4.94 6.02 -19.10
N VAL A 223 -5.13 4.75 -18.73
CA VAL A 223 -6.15 4.35 -17.76
C VAL A 223 -5.75 4.74 -16.34
N ALA A 224 -4.47 4.57 -15.96
CA ALA A 224 -3.97 4.95 -14.63
C ALA A 224 -4.17 6.44 -14.34
N LEU A 225 -4.00 7.33 -15.34
CA LEU A 225 -4.18 8.76 -15.20
C LEU A 225 -5.62 9.19 -14.84
N ILE A 226 -6.61 8.34 -15.08
CA ILE A 226 -8.04 8.65 -14.80
C ILE A 226 -8.67 7.71 -13.76
N ALA A 227 -8.03 6.60 -13.42
CA ALA A 227 -8.61 5.55 -12.59
C ALA A 227 -8.70 5.93 -11.11
N SER A 228 -7.75 6.73 -10.61
CA SER A 228 -7.68 7.27 -9.25
C SER A 228 -7.06 8.67 -9.29
N ASP A 229 -7.08 9.38 -8.16
CA ASP A 229 -6.32 10.61 -7.95
C ASP A 229 -4.85 10.36 -7.55
N HIS A 230 -4.46 9.11 -7.30
CA HIS A 230 -3.08 8.68 -7.15
C HIS A 230 -2.60 7.89 -8.38
N LEU A 231 -1.28 7.77 -8.53
CA LEU A 231 -0.62 6.88 -9.49
C LEU A 231 0.08 5.75 -8.76
N PRO A 232 0.04 4.51 -9.28
CA PRO A 232 0.72 3.38 -8.66
C PRO A 232 2.23 3.54 -8.64
N LEU A 233 2.85 3.23 -7.51
CA LEU A 233 4.29 3.11 -7.36
C LEU A 233 4.67 1.64 -7.34
N VAL A 234 5.61 1.25 -8.20
CA VAL A 234 6.04 -0.14 -8.39
C VAL A 234 7.52 -0.26 -8.11
N ALA A 235 7.94 -1.29 -7.39
CA ALA A 235 9.34 -1.59 -7.12
C ALA A 235 9.65 -3.05 -7.45
N ASP A 236 10.80 -3.27 -8.09
CA ASP A 236 11.36 -4.58 -8.38
C ASP A 236 12.49 -4.86 -7.41
N PHE A 237 12.41 -5.97 -6.69
CA PHE A 237 13.41 -6.41 -5.73
C PHE A 237 14.04 -7.72 -6.14
N ARG A 238 15.32 -7.89 -5.76
CA ARG A 238 15.96 -9.18 -5.63
C ARG A 238 16.01 -9.56 -4.17
N VAL A 239 15.45 -10.72 -3.85
CA VAL A 239 15.54 -11.32 -2.52
C VAL A 239 16.87 -12.05 -2.41
N LYS A 240 17.68 -11.68 -1.42
CA LYS A 240 19.00 -12.30 -1.13
C LYS A 240 18.87 -13.72 -0.62
#